data_c88002da4a92319d75148550c6572f74
#
_entry.id   c88002da4a92319d75148550c6572f74
#
_cell.length_a   1.000
_cell.length_b   1.000
_cell.length_c   1.000
_cell.angle_alpha   90.00
_cell.angle_beta   90.00
_cell.angle_gamma   90.00
#
_symmetry.space_group_name_H-M   'P 1'
#
loop_
_entity.id
_entity.type
_entity.pdbx_description
1 polymer ?
#
loop_
_entity_poly.entity_id
_entity_poly.type
_entity_poly.pdbx_seq_one_letter_code
_entity_poly.pdbx_strand_id
1 'polypeptide(L)'
;MRSSRMPFCFESEQITLLVDIGTNAEIVLGNNERLLACSSPTGPAFEGAQISCGQRATAGAIERVEIDPISLKSRFKVIGSDYWSNHEKFAESISSFGVNGICGSGIIEVIAEMYLRGVLASDGIIDGNLAQHHSSVVADGRTFSYVLCNLDEENGDKRRIVITQNDISCHVPYYYISYR
;
A
#
# COMPACT_ATOMS: atom_id res chain seq x y z
N MET A 1 26.93 18.06 -7.18
CA MET A 1 25.89 16.99 -7.19
C MET A 1 25.35 16.88 -8.60
N ARG A 2 25.66 15.82 -9.32
CA ARG A 2 25.05 15.56 -10.64
C ARG A 2 23.67 14.99 -10.38
N SER A 3 22.61 15.75 -10.75
CA SER A 3 21.25 15.22 -10.86
C SER A 3 21.28 14.05 -11.83
N SER A 4 21.14 12.83 -11.34
CA SER A 4 20.93 11.65 -12.20
C SER A 4 19.49 11.74 -12.72
N ARG A 5 19.31 12.47 -13.84
CA ARG A 5 18.09 12.32 -14.64
C ARG A 5 18.03 10.86 -15.08
N MET A 6 16.99 10.14 -14.70
CA MET A 6 16.69 8.87 -15.36
C MET A 6 16.53 9.16 -16.86
N PRO A 7 17.26 8.47 -17.74
CA PRO A 7 17.06 8.64 -19.17
C PRO A 7 15.63 8.24 -19.50
N PHE A 8 14.90 9.12 -20.18
CA PHE A 8 13.57 8.76 -20.67
C PHE A 8 13.72 7.59 -21.68
N CYS A 9 12.68 6.74 -21.79
CA CYS A 9 12.69 5.57 -22.68
C CYS A 9 13.13 5.91 -24.10
N PHE A 10 12.79 7.11 -24.60
CA PHE A 10 13.15 7.58 -25.94
C PHE A 10 14.62 8.04 -26.10
N GLU A 11 15.39 8.10 -25.01
CA GLU A 11 16.81 8.44 -25.01
C GLU A 11 17.71 7.21 -24.84
N SER A 12 17.14 6.05 -24.50
CA SER A 12 17.87 4.82 -24.22
C SER A 12 17.90 3.89 -25.42
N GLU A 13 19.03 3.24 -25.66
CA GLU A 13 19.13 2.11 -26.60
C GLU A 13 18.54 0.83 -26.02
N GLN A 14 18.48 0.72 -24.68
CA GLN A 14 17.90 -0.43 -23.99
C GLN A 14 16.38 -0.34 -23.97
N ILE A 15 15.72 -1.47 -24.17
CA ILE A 15 14.28 -1.57 -23.99
C ILE A 15 13.96 -1.29 -22.52
N THR A 16 13.17 -0.26 -22.30
CA THR A 16 12.78 0.23 -20.98
C THR A 16 11.27 0.18 -20.85
N LEU A 17 10.78 -0.29 -19.72
CA LEU A 17 9.37 -0.22 -19.32
C LEU A 17 9.21 0.95 -18.35
N LEU A 18 8.36 1.90 -18.68
CA LEU A 18 7.90 2.98 -17.80
C LEU A 18 6.43 2.72 -17.46
N VAL A 19 6.10 2.77 -16.20
CA VAL A 19 4.72 2.65 -15.72
C VAL A 19 4.46 3.82 -14.79
N ASP A 20 3.49 4.66 -15.14
CA ASP A 20 2.97 5.75 -14.31
C ASP A 20 1.57 5.35 -13.84
N ILE A 21 1.39 5.23 -12.52
CA ILE A 21 0.15 4.73 -11.93
C ILE A 21 -0.55 5.88 -11.21
N GLY A 22 -1.70 6.27 -11.76
CA GLY A 22 -2.61 7.26 -11.20
C GLY A 22 -4.05 6.76 -11.31
N THR A 23 -4.99 7.61 -11.65
CA THR A 23 -6.38 7.25 -12.02
C THR A 23 -6.40 6.28 -13.20
N ASN A 24 -5.44 6.42 -14.12
CA ASN A 24 -5.08 5.43 -15.12
C ASN A 24 -3.64 4.97 -14.88
N ALA A 25 -3.28 3.85 -15.48
CA ALA A 25 -1.89 3.44 -15.64
C ALA A 25 -1.45 3.76 -17.07
N GLU A 26 -0.52 4.70 -17.22
CA GLU A 26 0.17 4.97 -18.47
C GLU A 26 1.39 4.08 -18.54
N ILE A 27 1.44 3.23 -19.55
CA ILE A 27 2.48 2.23 -19.74
C ILE A 27 3.19 2.53 -21.06
N VAL A 28 4.51 2.71 -21.00
CA VAL A 28 5.36 2.91 -22.17
C VAL A 28 6.46 1.87 -22.17
N LEU A 29 6.58 1.14 -23.26
CA LEU A 29 7.62 0.12 -23.49
C LEU A 29 8.39 0.46 -24.75
N GLY A 30 9.70 0.50 -24.69
CA GLY A 30 10.55 0.67 -25.88
C GLY A 30 11.88 1.35 -25.60
N ASN A 31 12.45 1.88 -26.66
CA ASN A 31 13.77 2.52 -26.69
C ASN A 31 13.77 3.72 -27.65
N ASN A 32 14.96 4.24 -27.99
CA ASN A 32 15.12 5.35 -28.93
C ASN A 32 14.72 5.04 -30.39
N GLU A 33 14.53 3.76 -30.75
CA GLU A 33 14.11 3.36 -32.10
C GLU A 33 12.59 3.21 -32.20
N ARG A 34 11.94 2.67 -31.13
CA ARG A 34 10.51 2.38 -31.12
C ARG A 34 9.91 2.46 -29.73
N LEU A 35 8.76 3.13 -29.63
CA LEU A 35 7.94 3.20 -28.44
C LEU A 35 6.55 2.61 -28.69
N LEU A 36 6.08 1.84 -27.73
CA LEU A 36 4.69 1.39 -27.63
C LEU A 36 4.11 2.01 -26.36
N ALA A 37 2.92 2.56 -26.44
CA ALA A 37 2.25 3.16 -25.30
C ALA A 37 0.80 2.70 -25.22
N CYS A 38 0.31 2.50 -24.02
CA CYS A 38 -1.09 2.28 -23.74
C CYS A 38 -1.47 2.95 -22.43
N SER A 39 -2.77 3.18 -22.25
CA SER A 39 -3.37 3.62 -21.01
C SER A 39 -4.45 2.62 -20.61
N SER A 40 -4.52 2.30 -19.32
CA SER A 40 -5.52 1.41 -18.75
C SER A 40 -6.11 2.03 -17.49
N PRO A 41 -7.43 2.02 -17.29
CA PRO A 41 -8.00 2.47 -16.04
C PRO A 41 -7.54 1.53 -14.91
N THR A 42 -7.04 2.12 -13.81
CA THR A 42 -6.60 1.41 -12.60
C THR A 42 -7.74 1.11 -11.65
N GLY A 43 -8.89 1.76 -11.87
CA GLY A 43 -10.07 1.65 -11.02
C GLY A 43 -10.01 2.58 -9.80
N PRO A 44 -11.13 2.77 -9.10
CA PRO A 44 -11.27 3.72 -7.98
C PRO A 44 -10.51 3.29 -6.71
N ALA A 45 -10.01 2.07 -6.67
CA ALA A 45 -9.24 1.54 -5.56
C ALA A 45 -7.98 2.33 -5.27
N PHE A 46 -7.23 2.70 -6.31
CA PHE A 46 -6.02 3.50 -6.17
C PHE A 46 -6.30 4.95 -5.72
N GLU A 47 -7.56 5.37 -5.75
CA GLU A 47 -8.01 6.64 -5.17
C GLU A 47 -8.53 6.47 -3.73
N GLY A 48 -8.37 5.28 -3.12
CA GLY A 48 -8.88 4.95 -1.78
C GLY A 48 -10.37 4.66 -1.73
N ALA A 49 -11.07 4.65 -2.87
CA ALA A 49 -12.46 4.25 -2.93
C ALA A 49 -12.58 2.72 -2.93
N GLN A 50 -13.65 2.19 -2.33
CA GLN A 50 -13.93 0.74 -2.22
C GLN A 50 -12.99 -0.04 -1.29
N ILE A 51 -12.17 0.65 -0.49
CA ILE A 51 -11.32 0.06 0.54
C ILE A 51 -11.88 0.48 1.90
N SER A 52 -11.95 -0.45 2.85
CA SER A 52 -12.59 -0.26 4.15
C SER A 52 -12.07 0.96 4.92
N CYS A 53 -10.75 1.21 4.87
CA CYS A 53 -10.10 2.37 5.48
C CYS A 53 -9.43 3.27 4.43
N GLY A 54 -9.90 3.20 3.18
CA GLY A 54 -9.33 3.96 2.08
C GLY A 54 -9.68 5.44 2.13
N GLN A 55 -8.73 6.27 1.70
CA GLN A 55 -8.95 7.70 1.51
C GLN A 55 -8.08 8.25 0.38
N ARG A 56 -8.41 9.45 -0.07
CA ARG A 56 -7.59 10.19 -1.04
C ARG A 56 -6.23 10.53 -0.44
N ALA A 57 -5.24 10.75 -1.31
CA ALA A 57 -3.89 11.17 -0.93
C ALA A 57 -3.89 12.62 -0.40
N THR A 58 -4.29 12.78 0.85
CA THR A 58 -4.34 14.06 1.58
C THR A 58 -3.62 13.93 2.92
N ALA A 59 -3.41 15.03 3.63
CA ALA A 59 -2.77 15.00 4.95
C ALA A 59 -3.46 13.98 5.89
N GLY A 60 -2.67 13.17 6.59
CA GLY A 60 -3.13 12.09 7.46
C GLY A 60 -3.40 10.75 6.78
N ALA A 61 -3.30 10.66 5.44
CA ALA A 61 -3.37 9.39 4.74
C ALA A 61 -2.05 8.62 4.88
N ILE A 62 -2.11 7.34 5.23
CA ILE A 62 -0.95 6.44 5.22
C ILE A 62 -0.52 6.24 3.76
N GLU A 63 0.72 6.60 3.45
CA GLU A 63 1.30 6.52 2.09
C GLU A 63 2.43 5.51 1.98
N ARG A 64 3.12 5.20 3.10
CA ARG A 64 4.22 4.24 3.16
C ARG A 64 4.00 3.28 4.32
N VAL A 65 4.33 2.02 4.10
CA VAL A 65 4.17 0.95 5.10
C VAL A 65 5.38 0.02 5.06
N GLU A 66 5.86 -0.35 6.21
CA GLU A 66 6.83 -1.44 6.40
C GLU A 66 6.33 -2.38 7.49
N ILE A 67 6.48 -3.69 7.30
CA ILE A 67 6.11 -4.72 8.27
C ILE A 67 7.37 -5.40 8.80
N ASP A 68 7.51 -5.41 10.11
CA ASP A 68 8.62 -6.11 10.77
C ASP A 68 8.52 -7.62 10.53
N PRO A 69 9.59 -8.29 10.07
CA PRO A 69 9.52 -9.69 9.64
C PRO A 69 9.32 -10.68 10.79
N ILE A 70 9.53 -10.28 12.05
CA ILE A 70 9.45 -11.17 13.21
C ILE A 70 8.14 -10.94 13.96
N SER A 71 7.86 -9.69 14.33
CA SER A 71 6.68 -9.35 15.12
C SER A 71 5.42 -9.17 14.29
N LEU A 72 5.55 -9.04 12.96
CA LEU A 72 4.51 -8.68 11.99
C LEU A 72 3.79 -7.37 12.32
N LYS A 73 4.40 -6.50 13.13
CA LYS A 73 3.88 -5.16 13.40
C LYS A 73 4.28 -4.21 12.30
N SER A 74 3.35 -3.35 11.91
CA SER A 74 3.59 -2.31 10.92
C SER A 74 4.20 -1.05 11.55
N ARG A 75 5.00 -0.35 10.75
CA ARG A 75 5.29 1.06 10.89
C ARG A 75 4.92 1.75 9.58
N PHE A 76 4.52 3.00 9.64
CA PHE A 76 4.01 3.70 8.48
C PHE A 76 4.39 5.18 8.50
N LYS A 77 4.29 5.82 7.34
CA LYS A 77 4.33 7.28 7.18
C LYS A 77 2.99 7.77 6.66
N VAL A 78 2.65 8.98 7.05
CA VAL A 78 1.46 9.66 6.54
C VAL A 78 1.83 10.89 5.74
N ILE A 79 1.03 11.23 4.77
CA ILE A 79 1.16 12.49 4.03
C ILE A 79 1.07 13.66 5.02
N GLY A 80 2.04 14.56 4.94
CA GLY A 80 2.15 15.73 5.83
C GLY A 80 3.09 15.52 7.02
N SER A 81 3.72 14.33 7.17
CA SER A 81 4.76 14.08 8.18
C SER A 81 6.02 13.48 7.57
N ASP A 82 7.17 13.99 7.96
CA ASP A 82 8.48 13.41 7.57
C ASP A 82 8.87 12.19 8.41
N TYR A 83 8.17 11.94 9.51
CA TYR A 83 8.51 10.91 10.48
C TYR A 83 7.73 9.61 10.27
N TRP A 84 8.38 8.47 10.56
CA TRP A 84 7.71 7.18 10.68
C TRP A 84 6.90 7.11 11.99
N SER A 85 5.85 6.30 12.02
CA SER A 85 4.93 6.16 13.14
C SER A 85 5.58 5.71 14.47
N ASN A 86 6.77 5.11 14.41
CA ASN A 86 7.56 4.71 15.57
C ASN A 86 8.58 5.76 16.03
N HIS A 87 8.62 6.94 15.40
CA HIS A 87 9.52 8.02 15.79
C HIS A 87 8.88 8.89 16.88
N GLU A 88 9.67 9.34 17.86
CA GLU A 88 9.20 10.14 19.01
C GLU A 88 8.45 11.43 18.63
N LYS A 89 8.82 12.06 17.51
CA LYS A 89 8.20 13.29 17.00
C LYS A 89 6.97 13.04 16.11
N PHE A 90 6.62 11.79 15.86
CA PHE A 90 5.51 11.48 14.95
C PHE A 90 4.19 12.05 15.48
N ALA A 91 3.84 11.80 16.73
CA ALA A 91 2.60 12.25 17.35
C ALA A 91 2.43 13.79 17.28
N GLU A 92 3.51 14.53 17.55
CA GLU A 92 3.54 15.99 17.45
C GLU A 92 3.31 16.43 15.98
N SER A 93 4.00 15.80 15.03
CA SER A 93 3.95 16.19 13.61
C SER A 93 2.58 16.00 12.97
N ILE A 94 1.74 15.13 13.51
CA ILE A 94 0.39 14.85 12.98
C ILE A 94 -0.73 15.47 13.84
N SER A 95 -0.40 16.24 14.89
CA SER A 95 -1.35 16.77 15.88
C SER A 95 -2.52 17.56 15.28
N SER A 96 -2.32 18.19 14.12
CA SER A 96 -3.35 19.02 13.46
C SER A 96 -4.30 18.24 12.53
N PHE A 97 -3.95 17.00 12.11
CA PHE A 97 -4.75 16.25 11.13
C PHE A 97 -4.93 14.78 11.49
N GLY A 98 -4.09 14.21 12.35
CA GLY A 98 -4.15 12.81 12.78
C GLY A 98 -3.85 11.79 11.68
N VAL A 99 -4.18 10.51 11.94
CA VAL A 99 -4.15 9.42 10.96
C VAL A 99 -5.60 9.09 10.58
N ASN A 100 -5.95 9.24 9.30
CA ASN A 100 -7.34 9.19 8.86
C ASN A 100 -7.70 7.95 8.05
N GLY A 101 -6.75 7.36 7.35
CA GLY A 101 -6.96 6.21 6.48
C GLY A 101 -5.69 5.88 5.70
N ILE A 102 -5.84 5.13 4.61
CA ILE A 102 -4.74 4.71 3.75
C ILE A 102 -5.02 5.14 2.30
N CYS A 103 -4.04 5.74 1.62
CA CYS A 103 -4.16 6.11 0.22
C CYS A 103 -3.66 5.00 -0.72
N GLY A 104 -3.84 5.19 -2.03
CA GLY A 104 -3.51 4.19 -3.04
C GLY A 104 -2.08 3.66 -2.98
N SER A 105 -1.08 4.54 -2.78
CA SER A 105 0.32 4.11 -2.63
C SER A 105 0.52 3.24 -1.39
N GLY A 106 -0.08 3.63 -0.26
CA GLY A 106 -0.02 2.86 0.99
C GLY A 106 -0.66 1.47 0.84
N ILE A 107 -1.76 1.35 0.08
CA ILE A 107 -2.42 0.07 -0.18
C ILE A 107 -1.53 -0.86 -0.99
N ILE A 108 -0.91 -0.37 -2.05
CA ILE A 108 0.03 -1.17 -2.86
C ILE A 108 1.17 -1.66 -1.97
N GLU A 109 1.74 -0.78 -1.17
CA GLU A 109 2.90 -1.12 -0.34
C GLU A 109 2.53 -2.09 0.79
N VAL A 110 1.39 -1.91 1.48
CA VAL A 110 0.99 -2.83 2.56
C VAL A 110 0.68 -4.23 2.03
N ILE A 111 0.03 -4.35 0.88
CA ILE A 111 -0.23 -5.67 0.26
C ILE A 111 1.09 -6.35 -0.13
N ALA A 112 2.03 -5.61 -0.70
CA ALA A 112 3.35 -6.12 -1.03
C ALA A 112 4.11 -6.57 0.22
N GLU A 113 4.12 -5.77 1.28
CA GLU A 113 4.74 -6.13 2.56
C GLU A 113 4.07 -7.35 3.21
N MET A 114 2.73 -7.43 3.22
CA MET A 114 2.01 -8.61 3.71
C MET A 114 2.44 -9.88 2.97
N TYR A 115 2.58 -9.82 1.65
CA TYR A 115 3.05 -10.94 0.84
C TYR A 115 4.51 -11.30 1.17
N LEU A 116 5.41 -10.33 1.22
CA LEU A 116 6.83 -10.54 1.50
C LEU A 116 7.08 -11.10 2.92
N ARG A 117 6.19 -10.82 3.87
CA ARG A 117 6.28 -11.32 5.27
C ARG A 117 5.47 -12.58 5.52
N GLY A 118 4.85 -13.15 4.50
CA GLY A 118 4.05 -14.37 4.61
C GLY A 118 2.72 -14.19 5.37
N VAL A 119 2.25 -12.95 5.54
CA VAL A 119 0.91 -12.67 6.04
C VAL A 119 -0.14 -12.96 4.97
N LEU A 120 0.22 -12.72 3.73
CA LEU A 120 -0.61 -13.00 2.55
C LEU A 120 0.00 -14.15 1.76
N ALA A 121 -0.77 -15.19 1.51
CA ALA A 121 -0.36 -16.32 0.70
C ALA A 121 -0.40 -15.98 -0.81
N SER A 122 0.19 -16.84 -1.64
CA SER A 122 0.26 -16.63 -3.10
C SER A 122 -1.10 -16.64 -3.80
N ASP A 123 -2.12 -17.19 -3.17
CA ASP A 123 -3.51 -17.19 -3.63
C ASP A 123 -4.29 -15.92 -3.21
N GLY A 124 -3.63 -14.99 -2.52
CA GLY A 124 -4.23 -13.76 -2.04
C GLY A 124 -5.04 -13.90 -0.75
N ILE A 125 -4.87 -15.01 0.00
CA ILE A 125 -5.57 -15.25 1.26
C ILE A 125 -4.66 -14.88 2.44
N ILE A 126 -5.22 -14.16 3.41
CA ILE A 126 -4.54 -13.87 4.68
C ILE A 126 -4.42 -15.16 5.49
N ASP A 127 -3.20 -15.51 5.91
CA ASP A 127 -2.97 -16.71 6.74
C ASP A 127 -3.54 -16.53 8.15
N GLY A 128 -4.71 -17.14 8.38
CA GLY A 128 -5.41 -17.11 9.66
C GLY A 128 -4.67 -17.81 10.81
N ASN A 129 -3.72 -18.68 10.54
CA ASN A 129 -2.93 -19.33 11.59
C ASN A 129 -2.08 -18.32 12.37
N LEU A 130 -1.69 -17.23 11.72
CA LEU A 130 -0.93 -16.15 12.33
C LEU A 130 -1.70 -15.45 13.46
N ALA A 131 -3.04 -15.45 13.43
CA ALA A 131 -3.87 -14.84 14.47
C ALA A 131 -3.66 -15.45 15.86
N GLN A 132 -3.14 -16.68 15.94
CA GLN A 132 -2.84 -17.34 17.21
C GLN A 132 -1.60 -16.79 17.89
N HIS A 133 -0.69 -16.18 17.14
CA HIS A 133 0.64 -15.76 17.63
C HIS A 133 0.93 -14.27 17.39
N HIS A 134 0.19 -13.62 16.51
CA HIS A 134 0.41 -12.23 16.12
C HIS A 134 -0.88 -11.41 16.23
N SER A 135 -0.86 -10.38 17.08
CA SER A 135 -2.00 -9.48 17.29
C SER A 135 -2.31 -8.60 16.06
N SER A 136 -1.42 -8.56 15.08
CA SER A 136 -1.62 -7.85 13.81
C SER A 136 -2.56 -8.58 12.84
N VAL A 137 -2.83 -9.86 13.06
CA VAL A 137 -3.81 -10.63 12.28
C VAL A 137 -5.00 -10.93 13.20
N VAL A 138 -6.20 -10.57 12.79
CA VAL A 138 -7.41 -10.73 13.59
C VAL A 138 -8.50 -11.41 12.79
N ALA A 139 -9.34 -12.20 13.48
CA ALA A 139 -10.50 -12.81 12.85
C ALA A 139 -11.52 -11.72 12.48
N ASP A 140 -12.09 -11.83 11.29
CA ASP A 140 -13.07 -10.93 10.71
C ASP A 140 -14.19 -11.75 10.05
N GLY A 141 -15.20 -12.12 10.83
CA GLY A 141 -16.25 -13.03 10.40
C GLY A 141 -15.72 -14.41 10.01
N ARG A 142 -15.79 -14.72 8.72
CA ARG A 142 -15.28 -16.00 8.15
C ARG A 142 -13.86 -15.87 7.58
N THR A 143 -13.30 -14.68 7.63
CA THR A 143 -12.00 -14.33 7.05
C THR A 143 -11.10 -13.73 8.11
N PHE A 144 -9.98 -13.16 7.68
CA PHE A 144 -9.04 -12.47 8.55
C PHE A 144 -8.75 -11.08 7.99
N SER A 145 -8.34 -10.18 8.88
CA SER A 145 -7.90 -8.83 8.55
C SER A 145 -6.54 -8.56 9.17
N TYR A 146 -5.73 -7.74 8.48
CA TYR A 146 -4.47 -7.27 9.00
C TYR A 146 -4.64 -5.89 9.65
N VAL A 147 -4.26 -5.76 10.91
CA VAL A 147 -4.32 -4.50 11.67
C VAL A 147 -3.08 -3.67 11.38
N LEU A 148 -3.25 -2.58 10.65
CA LEU A 148 -2.17 -1.66 10.34
C LEU A 148 -1.83 -0.77 11.54
N CYS A 149 -2.85 -0.18 12.18
CA CYS A 149 -2.66 0.54 13.44
C CYS A 149 -3.95 0.59 14.25
N ASN A 150 -3.77 0.77 15.56
CA ASN A 150 -4.85 1.11 16.49
C ASN A 150 -4.78 2.62 16.74
N LEU A 151 -5.91 3.29 16.66
CA LEU A 151 -6.06 4.71 16.96
C LEU A 151 -6.93 4.84 18.21
N ASP A 152 -6.41 5.53 19.23
CA ASP A 152 -7.21 5.89 20.39
C ASP A 152 -7.86 7.26 20.08
N GLU A 153 -9.18 7.29 19.98
CA GLU A 153 -9.93 8.54 19.83
C GLU A 153 -10.16 9.18 21.21
N GLU A 154 -10.17 10.51 21.27
CA GLU A 154 -10.39 11.27 22.51
C GLU A 154 -11.70 10.91 23.24
N ASN A 155 -12.65 10.32 22.53
CA ASN A 155 -13.93 9.86 23.07
C ASN A 155 -13.89 8.44 23.67
N GLY A 156 -12.72 7.78 23.71
CA GLY A 156 -12.56 6.42 24.18
C GLY A 156 -12.95 5.34 23.16
N ASP A 157 -13.36 5.71 21.96
CA ASP A 157 -13.62 4.80 20.87
C ASP A 157 -12.28 4.33 20.26
N LYS A 158 -12.10 3.01 20.18
CA LYS A 158 -10.93 2.40 19.58
C LYS A 158 -11.16 2.21 18.09
N ARG A 159 -10.69 3.14 17.28
CA ARG A 159 -10.68 2.99 15.83
C ARG A 159 -9.43 2.20 15.40
N ARG A 160 -9.58 1.33 14.40
CA ARG A 160 -8.49 0.59 13.77
C ARG A 160 -8.43 0.91 12.30
N ILE A 161 -7.22 1.03 11.77
CA ILE A 161 -7.01 0.96 10.33
C ILE A 161 -6.61 -0.47 10.03
N VAL A 162 -7.42 -1.14 9.23
CA VAL A 162 -7.26 -2.55 8.88
C VAL A 162 -7.27 -2.73 7.37
N ILE A 163 -6.59 -3.76 6.91
CA ILE A 163 -6.70 -4.29 5.55
C ILE A 163 -7.47 -5.59 5.64
N THR A 164 -8.68 -5.60 5.11
CA THR A 164 -9.55 -6.76 5.14
C THR A 164 -9.25 -7.73 4.00
N GLN A 165 -9.68 -8.99 4.13
CA GLN A 165 -9.62 -9.94 3.02
C GLN A 165 -10.41 -9.43 1.80
N ASN A 166 -11.52 -8.73 2.03
CA ASN A 166 -12.31 -8.16 0.94
C ASN A 166 -11.57 -7.05 0.20
N ASP A 167 -10.84 -6.19 0.93
CA ASP A 167 -10.00 -5.15 0.31
C ASP A 167 -8.97 -5.76 -0.64
N ILE A 168 -8.35 -6.87 -0.25
CA ILE A 168 -7.38 -7.59 -1.07
C ILE A 168 -8.08 -8.20 -2.29
N SER A 169 -9.19 -8.91 -2.09
CA SER A 169 -9.89 -9.65 -3.15
C SER A 169 -10.49 -8.72 -4.22
N CYS A 170 -10.92 -7.53 -3.84
CA CYS A 170 -11.46 -6.54 -4.77
C CYS A 170 -10.38 -5.83 -5.61
N HIS A 171 -9.12 -5.85 -5.14
CA HIS A 171 -8.06 -4.98 -5.68
C HIS A 171 -6.89 -5.74 -6.29
N VAL A 172 -6.75 -7.03 -5.97
CA VAL A 172 -5.87 -7.93 -6.69
C VAL A 172 -6.72 -8.69 -7.70
N PRO A 173 -6.94 -8.17 -8.90
CA PRO A 173 -7.53 -8.98 -9.95
C PRO A 173 -6.62 -10.19 -10.10
N TYR A 174 -7.22 -11.37 -10.30
CA TYR A 174 -6.54 -12.65 -10.47
C TYR A 174 -5.61 -12.63 -11.70
N TYR A 175 -4.59 -11.81 -11.68
CA TYR A 175 -3.46 -11.96 -12.58
C TYR A 175 -2.53 -12.99 -11.95
N TYR A 176 -2.84 -14.26 -12.26
CA TYR A 176 -1.83 -15.30 -12.17
C TYR A 176 -0.63 -14.86 -13.01
N ILE A 177 0.37 -14.28 -12.37
CA ILE A 177 1.70 -14.24 -12.94
C ILE A 177 2.25 -15.65 -12.75
N SER A 178 1.85 -16.58 -13.62
CA SER A 178 2.54 -17.83 -13.75
C SER A 178 3.86 -17.56 -14.45
N TYR A 179 4.92 -17.35 -13.69
CA TYR A 179 6.26 -17.52 -14.22
C TYR A 179 6.45 -19.01 -14.48
N ARG A 180 6.51 -19.39 -15.76
CA ARG A 180 7.11 -20.62 -16.21
C ARG A 180 8.57 -20.37 -16.56
#